data_13392cfa3113a75f8b490e470140cba9
#
_entry.id   13392cfa3113a75f8b490e470140cba9
#
_cell.length_a   1.000
_cell.length_b   1.000
_cell.length_c   1.000
_cell.angle_alpha   90.00
_cell.angle_beta   90.00
_cell.angle_gamma   90.00
#
_symmetry.space_group_name_H-M   'P 1'
#
loop_
_entity.id
_entity.type
_entity.pdbx_description
1 polymer ?
#
loop_
_entity_poly.entity_id
_entity_poly.type
_entity_poly.pdbx_seq_one_letter_code
_entity_poly.pdbx_strand_id
1 'polypeptide(L)'
;MKPKDFQQATADRIVQVFRGGQNRVLLADEVGLGKTIVAREVVRQVAQWHKEELGDDHFKVIYICSNVNIASQNASKLGIQDQLKVSESRLSMQHLKLYQSAGRDHEYAQLIPLTPATSFTMTSGCGNQEERALMYAHLRRLPMFQAYSRPLRKFLAYTAERHWQGYVDYYETKVSECGKNGSGYLEDMAEELARRLQDPPWLVERIQQRCTTRLDDQREQRFLINRLRRVFAEISLSRLEPDLVIMDEFQRFRDLIAPEDDSEEAMLARQFLSSGQTKVLLLSATPYKPYATLEEIAQDEGAEHYGEFMQVMDFLFHRPKQREQFRTVWQQYSHALCEVSG
;
A
#
# COMPACT_ATOMS: atom_id res chain seq x y z
N MET A 1 11.14 -0.86 24.46
CA MET A 1 12.37 -0.03 24.57
C MET A 1 11.92 1.43 24.61
N LYS A 2 12.33 2.22 25.60
CA LYS A 2 11.98 3.67 25.63
C LYS A 2 12.81 4.43 24.57
N PRO A 3 12.25 5.43 23.89
CA PRO A 3 13.02 6.27 23.00
C PRO A 3 14.08 7.05 23.78
N LYS A 4 15.21 7.34 23.14
CA LYS A 4 16.20 8.31 23.65
C LYS A 4 15.67 9.74 23.44
N ASP A 5 16.20 10.71 24.16
CA ASP A 5 15.72 12.09 24.12
C ASP A 5 15.70 12.69 22.71
N PHE A 6 16.74 12.44 21.92
CA PHE A 6 16.78 12.92 20.53
C PHE A 6 15.74 12.23 19.63
N GLN A 7 15.47 10.94 19.86
CA GLN A 7 14.45 10.19 19.11
C GLN A 7 13.05 10.71 19.46
N GLN A 8 12.81 10.99 20.72
CA GLN A 8 11.58 11.62 21.19
C GLN A 8 11.40 13.00 20.56
N ALA A 9 12.40 13.87 20.64
CA ALA A 9 12.37 15.20 20.06
C ALA A 9 12.13 15.17 18.55
N THR A 10 12.72 14.19 17.84
CA THR A 10 12.49 14.00 16.40
C THR A 10 11.05 13.61 16.12
N ALA A 11 10.49 12.66 16.89
CA ALA A 11 9.10 12.25 16.73
C ALA A 11 8.13 13.40 17.03
N ASP A 12 8.37 14.16 18.10
CA ASP A 12 7.57 15.34 18.47
C ASP A 12 7.59 16.39 17.36
N ARG A 13 8.75 16.60 16.74
CA ARG A 13 8.89 17.53 15.61
C ARG A 13 8.10 17.05 14.38
N ILE A 14 8.15 15.77 14.04
CA ILE A 14 7.39 15.19 12.93
C ILE A 14 5.89 15.40 13.18
N VAL A 15 5.39 15.08 14.35
CA VAL A 15 3.98 15.25 14.71
C VAL A 15 3.56 16.73 14.69
N GLN A 16 4.43 17.63 15.16
CA GLN A 16 4.19 19.08 15.07
C GLN A 16 4.06 19.55 13.61
N VAL A 17 4.88 19.01 12.71
CA VAL A 17 4.82 19.30 11.26
C VAL A 17 3.49 18.82 10.69
N PHE A 18 3.04 17.61 11.05
CA PHE A 18 1.73 17.08 10.63
C PHE A 18 0.57 17.93 11.14
N ARG A 19 0.60 18.37 12.40
CA ARG A 19 -0.40 19.28 12.99
C ARG A 19 -0.40 20.66 12.33
N GLY A 20 0.74 21.10 11.83
CA GLY A 20 0.88 22.34 11.06
C GLY A 20 0.34 22.26 9.62
N GLY A 21 -0.22 21.11 9.22
CA GLY A 21 -0.86 20.91 7.91
C GLY A 21 0.10 20.49 6.80
N GLN A 22 1.35 20.15 7.12
CA GLN A 22 2.28 19.48 6.21
C GLN A 22 2.09 17.97 6.35
N ASN A 23 1.48 17.32 5.36
CA ASN A 23 1.12 15.91 5.47
C ASN A 23 2.23 14.93 5.04
N ARG A 24 3.37 15.41 4.58
CA ARG A 24 4.47 14.57 4.11
C ARG A 24 5.77 14.99 4.75
N VAL A 25 6.46 14.03 5.37
CA VAL A 25 7.72 14.26 6.09
C VAL A 25 8.74 13.20 5.70
N LEU A 26 9.99 13.61 5.51
CA LEU A 26 11.14 12.74 5.33
C LEU A 26 11.97 12.73 6.62
N LEU A 27 12.21 11.53 7.16
CA LEU A 27 13.22 11.28 8.17
C LEU A 27 14.45 10.63 7.49
N ALA A 28 15.43 11.45 7.16
CA ALA A 28 16.72 11.02 6.61
C ALA A 28 17.76 11.01 7.74
N ASP A 29 18.18 9.82 8.15
CA ASP A 29 19.07 9.62 9.28
C ASP A 29 20.00 8.43 9.03
N GLU A 30 21.19 8.42 9.62
CA GLU A 30 22.15 7.33 9.43
C GLU A 30 21.61 5.97 9.91
N VAL A 31 22.25 4.90 9.41
CA VAL A 31 21.95 3.54 9.83
C VAL A 31 22.25 3.40 11.33
N GLY A 32 21.35 2.76 12.07
CA GLY A 32 21.55 2.48 13.50
C GLY A 32 21.04 3.55 14.46
N LEU A 33 20.65 4.75 14.01
CA LEU A 33 20.10 5.80 14.88
C LEU A 33 18.65 5.52 15.37
N GLY A 34 18.07 4.42 14.91
CA GLY A 34 16.79 3.92 15.42
C GLY A 34 15.57 4.55 14.80
N LYS A 35 15.57 4.78 13.47
CA LYS A 35 14.42 5.28 12.71
C LYS A 35 13.11 4.55 13.02
N THR A 36 13.17 3.23 13.22
CA THR A 36 11.99 2.44 13.61
C THR A 36 11.45 2.81 14.98
N ILE A 37 12.31 3.25 15.92
CA ILE A 37 11.88 3.74 17.25
C ILE A 37 11.18 5.09 17.11
N VAL A 38 11.73 5.98 16.28
CA VAL A 38 11.09 7.27 15.96
C VAL A 38 9.74 7.02 15.28
N ALA A 39 9.70 6.15 14.27
CA ALA A 39 8.45 5.81 13.58
C ALA A 39 7.39 5.26 14.53
N ARG A 40 7.77 4.37 15.47
CA ARG A 40 6.87 3.87 16.52
C ARG A 40 6.28 5.00 17.36
N GLU A 41 7.13 5.93 17.77
CA GLU A 41 6.69 7.04 18.60
C GLU A 41 5.77 7.99 17.80
N VAL A 42 6.05 8.21 16.52
CA VAL A 42 5.15 8.93 15.61
C VAL A 42 3.80 8.22 15.49
N VAL A 43 3.79 6.90 15.25
CA VAL A 43 2.55 6.11 15.20
C VAL A 43 1.73 6.30 16.47
N ARG A 44 2.36 6.16 17.64
CA ARG A 44 1.70 6.31 18.94
C ARG A 44 1.07 7.70 19.10
N GLN A 45 1.82 8.75 18.80
CA GLN A 45 1.36 10.12 18.97
C GLN A 45 0.29 10.52 17.95
N VAL A 46 0.44 10.10 16.68
CA VAL A 46 -0.56 10.37 15.64
C VAL A 46 -1.84 9.58 15.92
N ALA A 47 -1.75 8.32 16.36
CA ALA A 47 -2.91 7.53 16.75
C ALA A 47 -3.66 8.14 17.94
N GLN A 48 -2.93 8.62 18.96
CA GLN A 48 -3.53 9.32 20.10
C GLN A 48 -4.22 10.61 19.66
N TRP A 49 -3.56 11.42 18.84
CA TRP A 49 -4.13 12.63 18.28
C TRP A 49 -5.38 12.37 17.45
N HIS A 50 -5.35 11.34 16.59
CA HIS A 50 -6.47 10.93 15.76
C HIS A 50 -7.68 10.53 16.62
N LYS A 51 -7.46 9.74 17.67
CA LYS A 51 -8.51 9.32 18.61
C LYS A 51 -9.12 10.50 19.37
N GLU A 52 -8.29 11.44 19.82
CA GLU A 52 -8.73 12.58 20.65
C GLU A 52 -9.49 13.65 19.83
N GLU A 53 -9.05 13.92 18.59
CA GLU A 53 -9.60 15.04 17.80
C GLU A 53 -10.66 14.60 16.78
N LEU A 54 -10.54 13.40 16.21
CA LEU A 54 -11.47 12.92 15.17
C LEU A 54 -12.54 11.98 15.74
N GLY A 55 -12.30 11.40 16.93
CA GLY A 55 -13.24 10.47 17.55
C GLY A 55 -13.45 9.18 16.77
N ASP A 56 -12.52 8.85 15.87
CA ASP A 56 -12.59 7.64 15.04
C ASP A 56 -12.14 6.43 15.85
N ASP A 57 -12.84 5.31 15.69
CA ASP A 57 -12.59 4.07 16.43
C ASP A 57 -11.45 3.24 15.83
N HIS A 58 -10.95 3.62 14.65
CA HIS A 58 -9.92 2.88 13.93
C HIS A 58 -8.83 3.80 13.38
N PHE A 59 -7.57 3.39 13.59
CA PHE A 59 -6.40 4.06 13.05
C PHE A 59 -5.64 3.11 12.12
N LYS A 60 -5.59 3.42 10.83
CA LYS A 60 -5.02 2.56 9.80
C LYS A 60 -3.63 3.04 9.40
N VAL A 61 -2.63 2.20 9.64
CA VAL A 61 -1.24 2.43 9.26
C VAL A 61 -0.85 1.51 8.12
N ILE A 62 -0.49 2.09 6.98
CA ILE A 62 0.16 1.34 5.90
C ILE A 62 1.66 1.40 6.10
N TYR A 63 2.30 0.23 6.11
CA TYR A 63 3.75 0.11 6.20
C TYR A 63 4.31 -0.50 4.91
N ILE A 64 4.98 0.32 4.11
CA ILE A 64 5.59 -0.08 2.84
C ILE A 64 7.06 -0.38 3.08
N CYS A 65 7.49 -1.60 2.76
CA CYS A 65 8.88 -2.03 2.88
C CYS A 65 9.24 -3.06 1.80
N SER A 66 10.53 -3.33 1.64
CA SER A 66 11.05 -4.21 0.58
C SER A 66 10.69 -5.68 0.75
N ASN A 67 10.40 -6.13 1.97
CA ASN A 67 10.19 -7.55 2.27
C ASN A 67 9.14 -7.74 3.37
N VAL A 68 8.21 -8.68 3.16
CA VAL A 68 7.14 -9.00 4.12
C VAL A 68 7.68 -9.51 5.46
N ASN A 69 8.80 -10.23 5.46
CA ASN A 69 9.42 -10.68 6.71
C ASN A 69 9.93 -9.50 7.55
N ILE A 70 10.48 -8.48 6.88
CA ILE A 70 10.87 -7.21 7.52
C ILE A 70 9.64 -6.49 8.06
N ALA A 71 8.54 -6.47 7.29
CA ALA A 71 7.29 -5.89 7.75
C ALA A 71 6.79 -6.56 9.04
N SER A 72 6.77 -7.90 9.09
CA SER A 72 6.34 -8.64 10.28
C SER A 72 7.24 -8.38 11.50
N GLN A 73 8.55 -8.31 11.30
CA GLN A 73 9.51 -7.98 12.37
C GLN A 73 9.34 -6.53 12.86
N ASN A 74 9.09 -5.61 11.94
CA ASN A 74 8.95 -4.20 12.28
C ASN A 74 7.55 -3.87 12.84
N ALA A 75 6.50 -4.64 12.50
CA ALA A 75 5.18 -4.50 13.09
C ALA A 75 5.23 -4.59 14.63
N SER A 76 5.91 -5.61 15.14
CA SER A 76 6.10 -5.76 16.59
C SER A 76 6.92 -4.62 17.21
N LYS A 77 7.90 -4.08 16.47
CA LYS A 77 8.71 -2.94 16.90
C LYS A 77 7.93 -1.63 16.87
N LEU A 78 6.96 -1.49 15.96
CA LEU A 78 6.06 -0.34 15.90
C LEU A 78 4.99 -0.35 17.00
N GLY A 79 4.91 -1.42 17.81
CA GLY A 79 3.98 -1.52 18.93
C GLY A 79 2.56 -1.87 18.53
N ILE A 80 2.38 -2.34 17.29
CA ILE A 80 1.09 -2.81 16.77
C ILE A 80 1.09 -4.34 16.83
N GLN A 81 0.23 -4.93 17.65
CA GLN A 81 0.14 -6.37 17.84
C GLN A 81 -0.81 -7.00 16.79
N ASP A 82 -0.44 -6.94 15.53
CA ASP A 82 -1.19 -7.65 14.50
C ASP A 82 -0.43 -8.90 14.05
N GLN A 83 -1.10 -10.07 14.11
CA GLN A 83 -0.54 -11.33 13.60
C GLN A 83 -0.70 -11.38 12.08
N LEU A 84 0.26 -10.79 11.39
CA LEU A 84 0.30 -10.77 9.94
C LEU A 84 0.65 -12.15 9.39
N LYS A 85 -0.31 -12.78 8.72
CA LYS A 85 0.00 -13.90 7.83
C LYS A 85 0.60 -13.35 6.54
N VAL A 86 1.84 -13.74 6.25
CA VAL A 86 2.58 -13.34 5.03
C VAL A 86 1.79 -13.61 3.74
N SER A 87 1.02 -14.69 3.70
CA SER A 87 0.17 -15.05 2.57
C SER A 87 -0.96 -14.05 2.28
N GLU A 88 -1.43 -13.35 3.29
CA GLU A 88 -2.53 -12.39 3.19
C GLU A 88 -2.05 -10.94 2.94
N SER A 89 -0.76 -10.72 2.69
CA SER A 89 -0.19 -9.37 2.41
C SER A 89 -0.51 -8.83 1.02
N ARG A 90 -1.15 -9.65 0.15
CA ARG A 90 -1.51 -9.23 -1.20
C ARG A 90 -2.63 -8.21 -1.17
N LEU A 91 -2.47 -7.16 -1.99
CA LEU A 91 -3.42 -6.06 -2.05
C LEU A 91 -4.86 -6.55 -2.34
N SER A 92 -5.02 -7.50 -3.27
CA SER A 92 -6.32 -8.12 -3.59
C SER A 92 -7.01 -8.86 -2.43
N MET A 93 -6.33 -9.06 -1.30
CA MET A 93 -6.85 -9.75 -0.11
C MET A 93 -7.09 -8.79 1.07
N GLN A 94 -6.63 -7.54 1.00
CA GLN A 94 -6.69 -6.60 2.13
C GLN A 94 -8.13 -6.23 2.52
N HIS A 95 -9.08 -6.23 1.57
CA HIS A 95 -10.48 -5.98 1.89
C HIS A 95 -11.03 -6.90 2.99
N LEU A 96 -10.57 -8.17 3.08
CA LEU A 96 -11.00 -9.10 4.12
C LEU A 96 -10.49 -8.67 5.51
N LYS A 97 -9.24 -8.21 5.61
CA LYS A 97 -8.65 -7.77 6.88
C LYS A 97 -9.32 -6.54 7.45
N LEU A 98 -9.68 -5.59 6.59
CA LEU A 98 -10.36 -4.37 7.01
C LEU A 98 -11.67 -4.67 7.78
N TYR A 99 -12.42 -5.69 7.33
CA TYR A 99 -13.64 -6.11 7.99
C TYR A 99 -13.44 -7.04 9.19
N GLN A 100 -12.39 -7.84 9.20
CA GLN A 100 -12.05 -8.67 10.35
C GLN A 100 -11.65 -7.83 11.57
N SER A 101 -11.05 -6.68 11.35
CA SER A 101 -10.63 -5.76 12.40
C SER A 101 -11.78 -4.94 12.96
N ALA A 102 -12.79 -4.62 12.15
CA ALA A 102 -13.95 -3.85 12.57
C ALA A 102 -14.83 -4.53 13.65
N GLY A 103 -14.61 -5.82 13.92
CA GLY A 103 -15.36 -6.59 14.95
C GLY A 103 -14.56 -6.93 16.20
N ARG A 104 -13.32 -6.47 16.34
CA ARG A 104 -12.48 -6.77 17.50
C ARG A 104 -12.36 -5.55 18.41
N ASP A 105 -12.97 -5.59 19.55
CA ASP A 105 -13.02 -4.53 20.58
C ASP A 105 -11.66 -4.07 21.15
N HIS A 106 -10.50 -4.51 20.64
CA HIS A 106 -9.27 -4.40 21.41
C HIS A 106 -8.07 -3.74 20.72
N GLU A 107 -8.08 -3.47 19.42
CA GLU A 107 -6.93 -2.83 18.79
C GLU A 107 -7.33 -1.61 17.96
N TYR A 108 -7.10 -0.43 18.55
CA TYR A 108 -7.36 0.85 17.90
C TYR A 108 -6.49 1.06 16.63
N ALA A 109 -5.25 0.58 16.63
CA ALA A 109 -4.34 0.75 15.51
C ALA A 109 -4.17 -0.56 14.71
N GLN A 110 -4.40 -0.50 13.41
CA GLN A 110 -4.19 -1.60 12.48
C GLN A 110 -2.99 -1.34 11.58
N LEU A 111 -2.08 -2.31 11.46
CA LEU A 111 -0.97 -2.25 10.52
C LEU A 111 -1.25 -3.08 9.28
N ILE A 112 -1.12 -2.46 8.11
CA ILE A 112 -1.28 -3.09 6.80
C ILE A 112 0.07 -3.04 6.09
N PRO A 113 0.82 -4.17 6.04
CA PRO A 113 2.09 -4.20 5.34
C PRO A 113 1.86 -4.34 3.84
N LEU A 114 2.56 -3.52 3.08
CA LEU A 114 2.61 -3.61 1.63
C LEU A 114 4.07 -3.77 1.19
N THR A 115 4.30 -4.68 0.25
CA THR A 115 5.61 -4.80 -0.41
C THR A 115 5.44 -4.70 -1.91
N PRO A 116 6.28 -3.96 -2.63
CA PRO A 116 6.16 -3.81 -4.08
C PRO A 116 6.09 -5.15 -4.81
N ALA A 117 6.97 -6.08 -4.44
CA ALA A 117 7.03 -7.39 -5.09
C ALA A 117 5.77 -8.26 -4.92
N THR A 118 4.96 -8.07 -3.89
CA THR A 118 3.78 -8.90 -3.62
C THR A 118 2.47 -8.14 -3.73
N SER A 119 2.47 -6.85 -3.41
CA SER A 119 1.26 -6.04 -3.32
C SER A 119 1.00 -5.27 -4.62
N PHE A 120 2.05 -4.82 -5.32
CA PHE A 120 1.95 -3.97 -6.50
C PHE A 120 2.21 -4.69 -7.83
N THR A 121 2.90 -5.84 -7.85
CA THR A 121 3.09 -6.64 -9.07
C THR A 121 1.83 -7.42 -9.43
N MET A 122 0.85 -6.75 -10.00
CA MET A 122 -0.38 -7.37 -10.46
C MET A 122 -0.32 -7.84 -11.92
N THR A 123 0.67 -7.40 -12.67
CA THR A 123 0.82 -7.66 -14.09
C THR A 123 1.37 -9.05 -14.41
N SER A 124 2.01 -9.75 -13.49
CA SER A 124 2.63 -11.04 -13.76
C SER A 124 2.05 -12.18 -12.92
N GLY A 125 1.40 -13.12 -13.59
CA GLY A 125 1.01 -14.39 -12.97
C GLY A 125 -0.45 -14.47 -12.49
N CYS A 126 -0.87 -15.68 -12.09
CA CYS A 126 -2.23 -15.96 -11.62
C CYS A 126 -2.43 -15.75 -10.11
N GLY A 127 -1.50 -15.09 -9.42
CA GLY A 127 -1.52 -15.01 -7.97
C GLY A 127 -1.29 -16.37 -7.29
N ASN A 128 -1.40 -16.41 -5.96
CA ASN A 128 -1.32 -17.66 -5.22
C ASN A 128 -2.68 -18.34 -5.11
N GLN A 129 -2.70 -19.56 -4.56
CA GLN A 129 -3.93 -20.34 -4.40
C GLN A 129 -4.90 -19.70 -3.41
N GLU A 130 -4.40 -19.12 -2.34
CA GLU A 130 -5.19 -18.46 -1.31
C GLU A 130 -5.94 -17.24 -1.86
N GLU A 131 -5.27 -16.41 -2.64
CA GLU A 131 -5.86 -15.26 -3.31
C GLU A 131 -7.01 -15.68 -4.23
N ARG A 132 -6.79 -16.71 -5.06
CA ARG A 132 -7.82 -17.22 -5.97
C ARG A 132 -8.99 -17.88 -5.24
N ALA A 133 -8.73 -18.53 -4.10
CA ALA A 133 -9.77 -19.13 -3.27
C ALA A 133 -10.65 -18.06 -2.61
N LEU A 134 -10.05 -16.95 -2.13
CA LEU A 134 -10.80 -15.81 -1.63
C LEU A 134 -11.65 -15.16 -2.73
N MET A 135 -11.08 -14.99 -3.94
CA MET A 135 -11.84 -14.50 -5.09
C MET A 135 -13.03 -15.40 -5.40
N TYR A 136 -12.83 -16.72 -5.40
CA TYR A 136 -13.91 -17.67 -5.61
C TYR A 136 -15.01 -17.55 -4.55
N ALA A 137 -14.64 -17.41 -3.29
CA ALA A 137 -15.59 -17.27 -2.18
C ALA A 137 -16.55 -16.10 -2.37
N HIS A 138 -16.11 -15.01 -3.00
CA HIS A 138 -16.94 -13.86 -3.32
C HIS A 138 -17.70 -14.04 -4.65
N LEU A 139 -16.99 -14.37 -5.72
CA LEU A 139 -17.57 -14.42 -7.07
C LEU A 139 -18.72 -15.41 -7.19
N ARG A 140 -18.64 -16.58 -6.54
CA ARG A 140 -19.72 -17.58 -6.57
C ARG A 140 -21.06 -17.09 -5.99
N ARG A 141 -21.02 -16.04 -5.16
CA ARG A 141 -22.20 -15.43 -4.53
C ARG A 141 -22.89 -14.42 -5.44
N LEU A 142 -22.21 -13.93 -6.47
CA LEU A 142 -22.76 -12.97 -7.40
C LEU A 142 -23.80 -13.63 -8.32
N PRO A 143 -24.94 -13.01 -8.59
CA PRO A 143 -25.99 -13.57 -9.45
C PRO A 143 -25.47 -14.04 -10.81
N MET A 144 -24.54 -13.27 -11.41
CA MET A 144 -23.94 -13.58 -12.71
C MET A 144 -23.09 -14.85 -12.73
N PHE A 145 -22.62 -15.35 -11.58
CA PHE A 145 -21.78 -16.53 -11.46
C PHE A 145 -22.44 -17.70 -10.71
N GLN A 146 -23.64 -17.55 -10.17
CA GLN A 146 -24.30 -18.62 -9.40
C GLN A 146 -24.46 -19.91 -10.22
N ALA A 147 -24.91 -19.78 -11.49
CA ALA A 147 -25.05 -20.93 -12.40
C ALA A 147 -23.71 -21.59 -12.75
N TYR A 148 -22.62 -20.88 -12.57
CA TYR A 148 -21.25 -21.30 -12.93
C TYR A 148 -20.40 -21.71 -11.73
N SER A 149 -20.95 -21.85 -10.54
CA SER A 149 -20.18 -22.05 -9.30
C SER A 149 -19.14 -23.19 -9.40
N ARG A 150 -19.52 -24.38 -9.89
CA ARG A 150 -18.58 -25.50 -10.07
C ARG A 150 -17.53 -25.25 -11.16
N PRO A 151 -17.88 -24.82 -12.39
CA PRO A 151 -16.90 -24.46 -13.41
C PRO A 151 -15.98 -23.31 -12.99
N LEU A 152 -16.50 -22.27 -12.34
CA LEU A 152 -15.73 -21.12 -11.83
C LEU A 152 -14.66 -21.56 -10.82
N ARG A 153 -15.00 -22.51 -9.93
CA ARG A 153 -14.05 -23.10 -9.00
C ARG A 153 -12.90 -23.79 -9.72
N LYS A 154 -13.19 -24.55 -10.79
CA LYS A 154 -12.18 -25.20 -11.62
C LYS A 154 -11.35 -24.19 -12.39
N PHE A 155 -11.98 -23.14 -12.92
CA PHE A 155 -11.31 -22.02 -13.60
C PHE A 155 -10.30 -21.33 -12.67
N LEU A 156 -10.69 -20.99 -11.43
CA LEU A 156 -9.82 -20.32 -10.47
C LEU A 156 -8.76 -21.24 -9.83
N ALA A 157 -8.97 -22.56 -9.83
CA ALA A 157 -7.93 -23.49 -9.44
C ALA A 157 -6.69 -23.36 -10.34
N TYR A 158 -6.87 -23.11 -11.64
CA TYR A 158 -5.80 -23.02 -12.63
C TYR A 158 -4.90 -24.27 -12.59
N THR A 159 -3.63 -24.14 -12.23
CA THR A 159 -2.68 -25.25 -12.07
C THR A 159 -2.60 -25.80 -10.63
N ALA A 160 -3.51 -25.39 -9.74
CA ALA A 160 -3.50 -25.86 -8.37
C ALA A 160 -4.11 -27.26 -8.26
N GLU A 161 -3.28 -28.26 -7.97
CA GLU A 161 -3.72 -29.64 -7.77
C GLU A 161 -3.85 -30.00 -6.29
N ARG A 162 -2.90 -29.56 -5.47
CA ARG A 162 -2.86 -29.88 -4.03
C ARG A 162 -3.40 -28.73 -3.19
N HIS A 163 -4.08 -29.05 -2.10
CA HIS A 163 -4.58 -28.09 -1.10
C HIS A 163 -5.66 -27.10 -1.57
N TRP A 164 -5.99 -27.06 -2.87
CA TRP A 164 -6.98 -26.11 -3.42
C TRP A 164 -8.33 -26.17 -2.69
N GLN A 165 -8.84 -27.39 -2.44
CA GLN A 165 -10.10 -27.56 -1.72
C GLN A 165 -10.03 -26.98 -0.30
N GLY A 166 -8.95 -27.24 0.41
CA GLY A 166 -8.76 -26.71 1.77
C GLY A 166 -8.73 -25.19 1.82
N TYR A 167 -8.09 -24.53 0.83
CA TYR A 167 -8.13 -23.08 0.74
C TYR A 167 -9.53 -22.55 0.41
N VAL A 168 -10.25 -23.19 -0.49
CA VAL A 168 -11.63 -22.81 -0.80
C VAL A 168 -12.51 -22.90 0.46
N ASP A 169 -12.47 -24.01 1.17
CA ASP A 169 -13.29 -24.23 2.37
C ASP A 169 -12.93 -23.21 3.47
N TYR A 170 -11.64 -22.92 3.64
CA TYR A 170 -11.14 -21.96 4.58
C TYR A 170 -11.66 -20.53 4.30
N TYR A 171 -11.52 -20.05 3.05
CA TYR A 171 -11.95 -18.69 2.71
C TYR A 171 -13.46 -18.54 2.61
N GLU A 172 -14.19 -19.60 2.21
CA GLU A 172 -15.65 -19.61 2.28
C GLU A 172 -16.16 -19.45 3.72
N THR A 173 -15.52 -20.13 4.66
CA THR A 173 -15.83 -20.01 6.11
C THR A 173 -15.51 -18.60 6.60
N LYS A 174 -14.30 -18.09 6.34
CA LYS A 174 -13.90 -16.75 6.75
C LYS A 174 -14.83 -15.65 6.21
N VAL A 175 -15.14 -15.69 4.92
CA VAL A 175 -16.04 -14.72 4.28
C VAL A 175 -17.44 -14.80 4.87
N SER A 176 -17.93 -16.01 5.17
CA SER A 176 -19.23 -16.21 5.81
C SER A 176 -19.26 -15.71 7.26
N GLU A 177 -18.17 -15.89 8.00
CA GLU A 177 -18.04 -15.37 9.38
C GLU A 177 -18.04 -13.85 9.40
N CYS A 178 -17.30 -13.19 8.50
CA CYS A 178 -17.32 -11.75 8.36
C CYS A 178 -18.72 -11.21 8.03
N GLY A 179 -19.50 -11.93 7.23
CA GLY A 179 -20.88 -11.55 6.91
C GLY A 179 -21.86 -11.67 8.09
N LYS A 180 -21.57 -12.57 9.05
CA LYS A 180 -22.43 -12.76 10.23
C LYS A 180 -22.25 -11.68 11.30
N ASN A 181 -21.17 -10.95 11.28
CA ASN A 181 -20.83 -9.94 12.27
C ASN A 181 -21.59 -8.62 12.10
N GLY A 182 -22.61 -8.55 11.21
CA GLY A 182 -23.40 -7.35 10.99
C GLY A 182 -22.64 -6.18 10.35
N SER A 183 -21.44 -6.44 9.81
CA SER A 183 -20.58 -5.42 9.22
C SER A 183 -20.98 -4.97 7.81
N GLY A 184 -22.03 -5.59 7.21
CA GLY A 184 -22.41 -5.36 5.81
C GLY A 184 -21.38 -5.83 4.77
N TYR A 185 -20.35 -6.57 5.21
CA TYR A 185 -19.21 -6.94 4.36
C TYR A 185 -19.60 -7.66 3.06
N LEU A 186 -20.52 -8.64 3.16
CA LEU A 186 -20.89 -9.45 2.00
C LEU A 186 -21.68 -8.64 0.98
N GLU A 187 -22.58 -7.82 1.46
CA GLU A 187 -23.43 -6.93 0.67
C GLU A 187 -22.59 -5.87 -0.04
N ASP A 188 -21.71 -5.20 0.70
CA ASP A 188 -20.80 -4.20 0.18
C ASP A 188 -19.82 -4.77 -0.85
N MET A 189 -19.26 -5.95 -0.59
CA MET A 189 -18.37 -6.61 -1.53
C MET A 189 -19.11 -7.08 -2.78
N ALA A 190 -20.34 -7.57 -2.65
CA ALA A 190 -21.15 -7.99 -3.79
C ALA A 190 -21.53 -6.82 -4.68
N GLU A 191 -21.95 -5.69 -4.09
CA GLU A 191 -22.29 -4.47 -4.82
C GLU A 191 -21.08 -3.90 -5.57
N GLU A 192 -19.95 -3.74 -4.89
CA GLU A 192 -18.77 -3.17 -5.48
C GLU A 192 -18.15 -4.08 -6.57
N LEU A 193 -18.16 -5.40 -6.35
CA LEU A 193 -17.74 -6.36 -7.38
C LEU A 193 -18.69 -6.32 -8.59
N ALA A 194 -19.99 -6.29 -8.37
CA ALA A 194 -20.97 -6.21 -9.46
C ALA A 194 -20.76 -4.95 -10.29
N ARG A 195 -20.54 -3.81 -9.64
CA ARG A 195 -20.28 -2.52 -10.28
C ARG A 195 -19.00 -2.55 -11.13
N ARG A 196 -17.88 -3.03 -10.57
CA ARG A 196 -16.59 -3.03 -11.27
C ARG A 196 -16.48 -4.09 -12.36
N LEU A 197 -17.19 -5.20 -12.22
CA LEU A 197 -17.22 -6.27 -13.23
C LEU A 197 -18.11 -5.90 -14.45
N GLN A 198 -18.96 -4.88 -14.34
CA GLN A 198 -19.73 -4.37 -15.46
C GLN A 198 -18.88 -3.52 -16.41
N ASP A 199 -17.75 -3.00 -15.98
CA ASP A 199 -16.84 -2.19 -16.78
C ASP A 199 -15.40 -2.72 -16.71
N PRO A 200 -14.93 -3.40 -17.73
CA PRO A 200 -15.57 -3.68 -19.03
C PRO A 200 -16.48 -4.94 -19.01
N PRO A 201 -17.64 -4.91 -19.66
CA PRO A 201 -18.65 -5.98 -19.62
C PRO A 201 -18.13 -7.30 -20.21
N TRP A 202 -17.20 -7.25 -21.17
CA TRP A 202 -16.60 -8.44 -21.80
C TRP A 202 -15.91 -9.36 -20.79
N LEU A 203 -15.47 -8.86 -19.63
CA LEU A 203 -14.75 -9.68 -18.64
C LEU A 203 -15.62 -10.80 -18.08
N VAL A 204 -16.85 -10.48 -17.69
CA VAL A 204 -17.83 -11.45 -17.18
C VAL A 204 -18.18 -12.48 -18.25
N GLU A 205 -18.51 -12.01 -19.46
CA GLU A 205 -18.87 -12.88 -20.58
C GLU A 205 -17.75 -13.89 -20.93
N ARG A 206 -16.50 -13.41 -20.97
CA ARG A 206 -15.34 -14.28 -21.25
C ARG A 206 -15.10 -15.30 -20.14
N ILE A 207 -15.26 -14.93 -18.88
CA ILE A 207 -15.13 -15.87 -17.76
C ILE A 207 -16.25 -16.92 -17.83
N GLN A 208 -17.50 -16.53 -18.09
CA GLN A 208 -18.62 -17.46 -18.26
C GLN A 208 -18.40 -18.40 -19.45
N GLN A 209 -17.94 -17.87 -20.58
CA GLN A 209 -17.58 -18.66 -21.75
C GLN A 209 -16.49 -19.69 -21.41
N ARG A 210 -15.45 -19.28 -20.69
CA ARG A 210 -14.38 -20.19 -20.21
C ARG A 210 -14.87 -21.23 -19.21
N CYS A 211 -15.90 -20.91 -18.45
CA CYS A 211 -16.55 -21.87 -17.56
C CYS A 211 -17.35 -22.95 -18.30
N THR A 212 -17.84 -22.63 -19.48
CA THR A 212 -18.68 -23.55 -20.27
C THR A 212 -17.91 -24.34 -21.33
N THR A 213 -16.82 -23.77 -21.84
CA THR A 213 -16.05 -24.35 -22.96
C THR A 213 -14.74 -24.96 -22.44
N ARG A 214 -14.43 -26.19 -22.90
CA ARG A 214 -13.13 -26.85 -22.68
C ARG A 214 -12.03 -26.30 -23.58
N LEU A 215 -11.85 -24.99 -23.61
CA LEU A 215 -10.71 -24.40 -24.34
C LEU A 215 -9.47 -24.48 -23.45
N ASP A 216 -8.43 -25.13 -23.96
CA ASP A 216 -7.18 -25.41 -23.22
C ASP A 216 -6.18 -24.23 -23.34
N ASP A 217 -6.70 -22.99 -23.50
CA ASP A 217 -5.86 -21.80 -23.58
C ASP A 217 -5.53 -21.26 -22.16
N GLN A 218 -4.41 -21.73 -21.64
CA GLN A 218 -3.89 -21.30 -20.34
C GLN A 218 -3.49 -19.83 -20.34
N ARG A 219 -3.13 -19.23 -21.48
CA ARG A 219 -2.76 -17.81 -21.56
C ARG A 219 -3.97 -16.92 -21.33
N GLU A 220 -5.08 -17.22 -21.99
CA GLU A 220 -6.33 -16.49 -21.77
C GLU A 220 -6.82 -16.65 -20.33
N GLN A 221 -6.80 -17.87 -19.79
CA GLN A 221 -7.20 -18.10 -18.39
C GLN A 221 -6.35 -17.27 -17.42
N ARG A 222 -5.05 -17.24 -17.62
CA ARG A 222 -4.12 -16.43 -16.84
C ARG A 222 -4.45 -14.94 -16.93
N PHE A 223 -4.72 -14.45 -18.13
CA PHE A 223 -5.10 -13.05 -18.36
C PHE A 223 -6.39 -12.68 -17.61
N LEU A 224 -7.44 -13.52 -17.71
CA LEU A 224 -8.71 -13.28 -17.03
C LEU A 224 -8.58 -13.33 -15.50
N ILE A 225 -7.78 -14.26 -14.95
CA ILE A 225 -7.48 -14.30 -13.51
C ILE A 225 -6.75 -13.03 -13.08
N ASN A 226 -5.80 -12.54 -13.87
CA ASN A 226 -5.12 -11.28 -13.57
C ASN A 226 -6.07 -10.09 -13.53
N ARG A 227 -7.00 -10.02 -14.48
CA ARG A 227 -8.01 -8.94 -14.48
C ARG A 227 -8.90 -9.00 -13.24
N LEU A 228 -9.31 -10.20 -12.82
CA LEU A 228 -10.04 -10.36 -11.56
C LEU A 228 -9.22 -9.91 -10.35
N ARG A 229 -7.95 -10.31 -10.27
CA ARG A 229 -7.03 -9.88 -9.20
C ARG A 229 -6.95 -8.35 -9.10
N ARG A 230 -6.86 -7.69 -10.25
CA ARG A 230 -6.87 -6.23 -10.32
C ARG A 230 -8.15 -5.64 -9.74
N VAL A 231 -9.33 -6.14 -10.11
CA VAL A 231 -10.61 -5.67 -9.57
C VAL A 231 -10.64 -5.79 -8.05
N PHE A 232 -10.21 -6.93 -7.49
CA PHE A 232 -10.16 -7.12 -6.04
C PHE A 232 -9.14 -6.18 -5.34
N ALA A 233 -8.02 -5.91 -5.99
CA ALA A 233 -7.04 -4.99 -5.46
C ALA A 233 -7.53 -3.53 -5.48
N GLU A 234 -8.19 -3.11 -6.53
CA GLU A 234 -8.81 -1.78 -6.63
C GLU A 234 -9.90 -1.59 -5.56
N ILE A 235 -10.68 -2.64 -5.26
CA ILE A 235 -11.66 -2.63 -4.16
C ILE A 235 -10.94 -2.47 -2.81
N SER A 236 -9.87 -3.25 -2.59
CA SER A 236 -9.08 -3.12 -1.37
C SER A 236 -8.52 -1.71 -1.20
N LEU A 237 -7.97 -1.14 -2.28
CA LEU A 237 -7.41 0.20 -2.28
C LEU A 237 -8.44 1.27 -1.95
N SER A 238 -9.61 1.22 -2.59
CA SER A 238 -10.66 2.21 -2.35
C SER A 238 -11.18 2.20 -0.90
N ARG A 239 -10.95 1.12 -0.16
CA ARG A 239 -11.37 0.95 1.23
C ARG A 239 -10.27 1.15 2.26
N LEU A 240 -9.01 1.15 1.82
CA LEU A 240 -7.88 1.26 2.74
C LEU A 240 -7.87 2.60 3.46
N GLU A 241 -8.11 3.72 2.77
CA GLU A 241 -8.14 5.08 3.35
C GLU A 241 -7.22 5.22 4.56
N PRO A 242 -5.89 5.17 4.36
CA PRO A 242 -4.95 5.14 5.46
C PRO A 242 -4.84 6.50 6.17
N ASP A 243 -4.72 6.49 7.48
CA ASP A 243 -4.46 7.67 8.29
C ASP A 243 -2.97 8.04 8.26
N LEU A 244 -2.12 7.01 8.24
CA LEU A 244 -0.67 7.15 8.17
C LEU A 244 -0.06 6.13 7.21
N VAL A 245 0.80 6.59 6.30
CA VAL A 245 1.64 5.75 5.45
C VAL A 245 3.09 5.91 5.89
N ILE A 246 3.75 4.81 6.18
CA ILE A 246 5.19 4.76 6.48
C ILE A 246 5.87 4.02 5.33
N MET A 247 6.85 4.65 4.69
CA MET A 247 7.66 4.02 3.65
C MET A 247 9.09 3.84 4.16
N ASP A 248 9.46 2.61 4.45
CA ASP A 248 10.80 2.28 4.96
C ASP A 248 11.77 2.01 3.82
N GLU A 249 12.93 2.65 3.86
CA GLU A 249 13.89 2.68 2.73
C GLU A 249 13.22 3.11 1.41
N PHE A 250 12.48 4.22 1.46
CA PHE A 250 11.63 4.69 0.37
C PHE A 250 12.36 4.84 -0.98
N GLN A 251 13.67 5.03 -0.97
CA GLN A 251 14.50 5.10 -2.18
C GLN A 251 14.41 3.84 -3.04
N ARG A 252 13.97 2.72 -2.48
CA ARG A 252 13.68 1.48 -3.22
C ARG A 252 12.33 1.50 -3.96
N PHE A 253 11.52 2.52 -3.72
CA PHE A 253 10.12 2.62 -4.19
C PHE A 253 9.86 3.96 -4.86
N ARG A 254 10.83 4.46 -5.63
CA ARG A 254 10.74 5.77 -6.30
C ARG A 254 9.53 5.85 -7.21
N ASP A 255 9.25 4.77 -7.93
CA ASP A 255 8.10 4.67 -8.83
C ASP A 255 6.76 4.90 -8.11
N LEU A 256 6.70 4.69 -6.80
CA LEU A 256 5.52 5.00 -6.00
C LEU A 256 5.38 6.50 -5.69
N ILE A 257 6.48 7.24 -5.56
CA ILE A 257 6.45 8.67 -5.21
C ILE A 257 6.56 9.58 -6.43
N ALA A 258 7.22 9.13 -7.49
CA ALA A 258 7.41 9.85 -8.75
C ALA A 258 7.20 8.89 -9.93
N PRO A 259 5.95 8.43 -10.17
CA PRO A 259 5.68 7.50 -11.25
C PRO A 259 5.93 8.18 -12.60
N GLU A 260 6.85 7.64 -13.37
CA GLU A 260 7.17 8.12 -14.73
C GLU A 260 6.17 7.63 -15.76
N ASP A 261 5.50 6.50 -15.48
CA ASP A 261 4.57 5.84 -16.39
C ASP A 261 3.13 5.80 -15.85
N ASP A 262 2.17 5.55 -16.74
CA ASP A 262 0.79 5.15 -16.40
C ASP A 262 0.72 3.65 -16.04
N SER A 263 1.75 3.12 -15.37
CA SER A 263 1.75 1.75 -14.87
C SER A 263 0.64 1.54 -13.83
N GLU A 264 0.16 0.30 -13.71
CA GLU A 264 -0.87 -0.04 -12.73
C GLU A 264 -0.37 0.24 -11.30
N GLU A 265 0.90 -0.01 -11.05
CA GLU A 265 1.57 0.30 -9.79
C GLU A 265 1.57 1.80 -9.49
N ALA A 266 1.84 2.61 -10.48
CA ALA A 266 1.84 4.06 -10.37
C ALA A 266 0.44 4.63 -10.12
N MET A 267 -0.57 4.11 -10.80
CA MET A 267 -1.97 4.50 -10.56
C MET A 267 -2.41 4.16 -9.12
N LEU A 268 -2.06 2.96 -8.66
CA LEU A 268 -2.36 2.50 -7.31
C LEU A 268 -1.64 3.35 -6.25
N ALA A 269 -0.37 3.65 -6.48
CA ALA A 269 0.41 4.50 -5.59
C ALA A 269 -0.12 5.94 -5.54
N ARG A 270 -0.50 6.51 -6.68
CA ARG A 270 -1.15 7.84 -6.75
C ARG A 270 -2.43 7.86 -5.91
N GLN A 271 -3.24 6.81 -5.95
CA GLN A 271 -4.47 6.73 -5.17
C GLN A 271 -4.19 6.77 -3.66
N PHE A 272 -3.17 6.06 -3.16
CA PHE A 272 -2.75 6.11 -1.76
C PHE A 272 -2.18 7.44 -1.34
N LEU A 273 -1.34 8.02 -2.18
CA LEU A 273 -0.53 9.17 -1.83
C LEU A 273 -1.17 10.49 -2.26
N SER A 274 -2.27 10.45 -3.03
CA SER A 274 -2.96 11.65 -3.53
C SER A 274 -3.99 12.19 -2.55
N SER A 275 -4.44 11.40 -1.57
CA SER A 275 -5.32 11.89 -0.52
C SER A 275 -4.61 13.00 0.26
N GLY A 276 -5.11 14.22 0.16
CA GLY A 276 -4.56 15.38 0.88
C GLY A 276 -4.70 15.30 2.41
N GLN A 277 -5.35 14.27 2.92
CA GLN A 277 -5.58 14.04 4.36
C GLN A 277 -4.59 13.01 4.93
N THR A 278 -4.14 12.04 4.15
CA THR A 278 -3.22 10.98 4.59
C THR A 278 -1.86 11.54 4.96
N LYS A 279 -1.38 11.19 6.14
CA LYS A 279 -0.03 11.55 6.58
C LYS A 279 0.97 10.54 6.03
N VAL A 280 2.11 11.02 5.52
CA VAL A 280 3.15 10.18 4.91
C VAL A 280 4.49 10.43 5.60
N LEU A 281 5.09 9.37 6.13
CA LEU A 281 6.42 9.37 6.71
C LEU A 281 7.37 8.55 5.85
N LEU A 282 8.30 9.20 5.19
CA LEU A 282 9.39 8.57 4.47
C LEU A 282 10.56 8.33 5.41
N LEU A 283 11.10 7.11 5.43
CA LEU A 283 12.31 6.76 6.17
C LEU A 283 13.44 6.44 5.19
N SER A 284 14.60 7.05 5.37
CA SER A 284 15.80 6.78 4.59
C SER A 284 17.00 6.53 5.47
N ALA A 285 17.82 5.55 5.09
CA ALA A 285 19.10 5.25 5.74
C ALA A 285 20.26 6.07 5.16
N THR A 286 20.12 6.56 3.95
CA THR A 286 21.09 7.42 3.30
C THR A 286 20.55 8.83 3.26
N PRO A 287 21.11 9.78 4.03
CA PRO A 287 20.81 11.17 3.78
C PRO A 287 21.24 11.45 2.33
N TYR A 288 20.32 11.95 1.50
CA TYR A 288 20.72 12.52 0.23
C TYR A 288 21.84 13.51 0.55
N LYS A 289 23.00 13.33 -0.10
CA LYS A 289 24.04 14.36 -0.01
C LYS A 289 23.43 15.62 -0.64
N PRO A 290 23.06 16.64 0.15
CA PRO A 290 22.55 17.90 -0.42
C PRO A 290 23.68 18.69 -1.09
N TYR A 291 24.90 18.13 -1.11
CA TYR A 291 26.13 18.76 -1.56
C TYR A 291 26.67 18.07 -2.83
N ALA A 292 25.84 17.96 -3.88
CA ALA A 292 26.41 17.90 -5.19
C ALA A 292 26.77 19.35 -5.56
N THR A 293 28.03 19.66 -5.68
CA THR A 293 28.47 20.95 -6.29
C THR A 293 28.00 20.96 -7.75
N LEU A 294 27.84 22.17 -8.33
CA LEU A 294 27.47 22.26 -9.76
C LEU A 294 28.51 21.57 -10.66
N GLU A 295 29.73 21.36 -10.20
CA GLU A 295 30.77 20.59 -10.90
C GLU A 295 30.53 19.07 -10.82
N GLU A 296 30.01 18.54 -9.71
CA GLU A 296 29.56 17.14 -9.60
C GLU A 296 28.27 16.89 -10.39
N ILE A 297 27.39 17.90 -10.51
CA ILE A 297 26.19 17.85 -11.35
C ILE A 297 26.55 17.88 -12.85
N ALA A 298 27.65 18.50 -13.23
CA ALA A 298 28.16 18.52 -14.61
C ALA A 298 28.85 17.21 -15.03
N GLN A 299 29.18 16.32 -14.10
CA GLN A 299 29.61 14.96 -14.36
C GLN A 299 28.37 14.05 -14.21
N ASP A 300 27.97 13.34 -15.24
CA ASP A 300 26.69 12.60 -15.42
C ASP A 300 26.08 11.90 -14.18
N GLU A 301 26.91 11.44 -13.23
CA GLU A 301 26.45 10.83 -11.98
C GLU A 301 25.80 11.84 -11.00
N GLY A 302 26.21 13.11 -11.03
CA GLY A 302 25.66 14.15 -10.17
C GLY A 302 24.28 14.63 -10.61
N ALA A 303 24.01 14.59 -11.90
CA ALA A 303 22.73 15.04 -12.47
C ALA A 303 21.57 14.09 -12.11
N GLU A 304 21.83 12.78 -12.09
CA GLU A 304 20.84 11.77 -11.72
C GLU A 304 20.46 11.90 -10.22
N HIS A 305 21.43 12.00 -9.34
CA HIS A 305 21.18 12.19 -7.90
C HIS A 305 20.45 13.50 -7.55
N TYR A 306 20.74 14.56 -8.30
CA TYR A 306 20.03 15.83 -8.14
C TYR A 306 18.57 15.72 -8.60
N GLY A 307 18.33 15.07 -9.73
CA GLY A 307 16.98 14.80 -10.24
C GLY A 307 16.15 14.01 -9.22
N GLU A 308 16.72 12.97 -8.64
CA GLU A 308 16.09 12.15 -7.60
C GLU A 308 15.74 12.96 -6.35
N PHE A 309 16.67 13.77 -5.88
CA PHE A 309 16.42 14.66 -4.73
C PHE A 309 15.26 15.62 -5.00
N MET A 310 15.22 16.24 -6.19
CA MET A 310 14.15 17.15 -6.57
C MET A 310 12.80 16.46 -6.69
N GLN A 311 12.74 15.22 -7.18
CA GLN A 311 11.53 14.40 -7.21
C GLN A 311 10.99 14.16 -5.78
N VAL A 312 11.86 13.84 -4.83
CA VAL A 312 11.46 13.67 -3.44
C VAL A 312 10.95 14.98 -2.84
N MET A 313 11.61 16.11 -3.12
CA MET A 313 11.16 17.43 -2.65
C MET A 313 9.81 17.81 -3.28
N ASP A 314 9.61 17.54 -4.56
CA ASP A 314 8.34 17.75 -5.24
C ASP A 314 7.21 16.87 -4.66
N PHE A 315 7.56 15.67 -4.21
CA PHE A 315 6.62 14.82 -3.47
C PHE A 315 6.30 15.38 -2.09
N LEU A 316 7.29 15.80 -1.32
CA LEU A 316 7.10 16.35 0.03
C LEU A 316 6.30 17.66 0.00
N PHE A 317 6.60 18.56 -0.92
CA PHE A 317 5.91 19.81 -1.12
C PHE A 317 4.81 19.69 -2.19
N HIS A 318 3.75 18.97 -1.88
CA HIS A 318 2.70 18.67 -2.86
C HIS A 318 1.92 19.91 -3.36
N ARG A 319 1.96 21.03 -2.62
CA ARG A 319 1.33 22.31 -3.02
C ARG A 319 2.23 23.04 -4.01
N PRO A 320 1.73 23.43 -5.21
CA PRO A 320 2.55 24.08 -6.26
C PRO A 320 3.34 25.28 -5.75
N LYS A 321 2.72 26.12 -4.93
CA LYS A 321 3.36 27.32 -4.33
C LYS A 321 4.55 26.97 -3.42
N GLN A 322 4.44 25.90 -2.64
CA GLN A 322 5.53 25.45 -1.77
C GLN A 322 6.70 24.88 -2.58
N ARG A 323 6.40 24.13 -3.67
CA ARG A 323 7.43 23.62 -4.59
C ARG A 323 8.21 24.76 -5.24
N GLU A 324 7.52 25.77 -5.73
CA GLU A 324 8.15 26.94 -6.36
C GLU A 324 9.02 27.72 -5.35
N GLN A 325 8.53 27.95 -4.14
CA GLN A 325 9.31 28.56 -3.06
C GLN A 325 10.57 27.77 -2.74
N PHE A 326 10.43 26.43 -2.59
CA PHE A 326 11.58 25.58 -2.33
C PHE A 326 12.61 25.66 -3.45
N ARG A 327 12.18 25.56 -4.72
CA ARG A 327 13.07 25.63 -5.90
C ARG A 327 13.81 26.98 -5.94
N THR A 328 13.14 28.07 -5.67
CA THR A 328 13.74 29.40 -5.62
C THR A 328 14.82 29.48 -4.53
N VAL A 329 14.49 29.06 -3.30
CA VAL A 329 15.45 29.07 -2.19
C VAL A 329 16.63 28.15 -2.47
N TRP A 330 16.37 26.96 -3.05
CA TRP A 330 17.41 26.01 -3.42
C TRP A 330 18.36 26.55 -4.49
N GLN A 331 17.84 27.21 -5.51
CA GLN A 331 18.66 27.86 -6.54
C GLN A 331 19.55 28.97 -5.95
N GLN A 332 18.98 29.80 -5.08
CA GLN A 332 19.75 30.86 -4.39
C GLN A 332 20.87 30.25 -3.51
N TYR A 333 20.57 29.20 -2.78
CA TYR A 333 21.54 28.47 -1.96
C TYR A 333 22.65 27.84 -2.80
N SER A 334 22.30 27.15 -3.88
CA SER A 334 23.29 26.54 -4.79
C SER A 334 24.19 27.59 -5.44
N HIS A 335 23.64 28.75 -5.83
CA HIS A 335 24.43 29.85 -6.40
C HIS A 335 25.40 30.42 -5.35
N ALA A 336 24.93 30.67 -4.12
CA ALA A 336 25.79 31.18 -3.04
C ALA A 336 26.92 30.17 -2.68
N LEU A 337 26.67 28.85 -2.73
CA LEU A 337 27.72 27.87 -2.51
C LEU A 337 28.80 27.91 -3.60
N CYS A 338 28.44 28.12 -4.86
CA CYS A 338 29.40 28.24 -5.96
C CYS A 338 30.26 29.50 -5.82
N GLU A 339 29.70 30.59 -5.33
CA GLU A 339 30.47 31.85 -5.08
C GLU A 339 31.48 31.71 -3.93
N VAL A 340 31.24 30.80 -2.97
CA VAL A 340 32.18 30.58 -1.83
C VAL A 340 33.29 29.59 -2.21
N SER A 341 33.04 28.71 -3.17
CA SER A 341 33.99 27.65 -3.61
C SER A 341 34.90 28.07 -4.77
N GLY A 342 34.73 29.25 -5.34
CA GLY A 342 35.61 29.88 -6.35
C GLY A 342 36.42 30.98 -5.72
#